data_c733e724c8e343ff446a9e1f7f0706d3
#
_entry.id   c733e724c8e343ff446a9e1f7f0706d3
#
_cell.length_a   1.000
_cell.length_b   1.000
_cell.length_c   1.000
_cell.angle_alpha   90.00
_cell.angle_beta   90.00
_cell.angle_gamma   90.00
#
_symmetry.space_group_name_H-M   'P 1'
#
loop_
_entity.id
_entity.type
_entity.pdbx_description
1 polymer ?
#
loop_
_entity_poly.entity_id
_entity_poly.type
_entity_poly.pdbx_seq_one_letter_code
_entity_poly.pdbx_strand_id
1 'polypeptide(L)'
;MTHTVPDVFKIRGISTLYNEDGKPVSQWVKSMADKEAMLEAALEAFKAGFLEEVDGLYKPVEAPQAAKNEDRLSAYLIGDHHLNALCWSPETGGDDWDTNIAQDVLIKAVDKLVSAAGESEVGALINLGDFLHANSGDNKTAKGTPVDVDGRLGRVIRIVGNLFKVLITRMLETHKEVWLINVRGNHDPDASLWLNEMMRLYFHDEPRVKVFDNFSKWIHFEWGKNLVVMHHGDRVKTQALYEAVTRDYAEEWGRTKHRYLYHGHIHHRTVTEMGGLHLESFGVLCPPDAYHSASGYGSARSMSGVILDKEYGEHSRFKVGIDEVKA
;
A
#
# COMPACT_ATOMS: atom_id res chain seq x y z
N MET A 1 27.16 -21.09 -39.92
CA MET A 1 26.08 -21.82 -39.22
C MET A 1 25.37 -20.83 -38.31
N THR A 2 24.09 -20.65 -38.49
CA THR A 2 23.26 -19.82 -37.60
C THR A 2 22.79 -20.68 -36.44
N HIS A 3 23.15 -20.27 -35.24
CA HIS A 3 22.70 -20.96 -34.02
C HIS A 3 21.44 -20.25 -33.52
N THR A 4 20.31 -20.89 -33.71
CA THR A 4 19.05 -20.42 -33.10
C THR A 4 18.77 -21.29 -31.88
N VAL A 5 18.58 -20.65 -30.75
CA VAL A 5 17.99 -21.26 -29.53
C VAL A 5 16.55 -20.76 -29.40
N PRO A 6 15.65 -21.53 -28.81
CA PRO A 6 14.29 -21.05 -28.52
C PRO A 6 14.30 -19.76 -27.71
N ASP A 7 13.26 -18.95 -27.86
CA ASP A 7 13.06 -17.77 -27.02
C ASP A 7 13.14 -18.14 -25.53
N VAL A 8 13.58 -17.23 -24.71
CA VAL A 8 13.87 -17.39 -23.26
C VAL A 8 15.01 -18.36 -22.93
N PHE A 9 15.82 -18.77 -23.94
CA PHE A 9 17.06 -19.53 -23.73
C PHE A 9 18.27 -18.74 -24.24
N LYS A 10 19.37 -18.83 -23.51
CA LYS A 10 20.67 -18.26 -23.91
C LYS A 10 21.70 -19.35 -24.13
N ILE A 11 22.60 -19.10 -25.07
CA ILE A 11 23.69 -20.01 -25.34
C ILE A 11 24.67 -19.99 -24.16
N ARG A 12 24.88 -21.15 -23.53
CA ARG A 12 25.84 -21.33 -22.43
C ARG A 12 27.24 -21.67 -22.95
N GLY A 13 27.31 -22.29 -24.11
CA GLY A 13 28.57 -22.69 -24.72
C GLY A 13 28.38 -23.44 -26.04
N ILE A 14 29.44 -23.52 -26.83
CA ILE A 14 29.48 -24.22 -28.10
C ILE A 14 30.65 -25.21 -28.05
N SER A 15 30.39 -26.44 -28.42
CA SER A 15 31.45 -27.49 -28.62
C SER A 15 31.50 -27.85 -30.08
N THR A 16 32.69 -27.80 -30.70
CA THR A 16 32.88 -28.11 -32.09
C THR A 16 33.84 -29.30 -32.24
N LEU A 17 33.43 -30.30 -33.00
CA LEU A 17 34.29 -31.40 -33.40
C LEU A 17 34.90 -31.06 -34.77
N TYR A 18 36.21 -31.21 -34.89
CA TYR A 18 36.98 -30.99 -36.14
C TYR A 18 37.50 -32.32 -36.66
N ASN A 19 37.64 -32.42 -37.97
CA ASN A 19 38.36 -33.55 -38.62
C ASN A 19 39.88 -33.33 -38.58
N GLU A 20 40.61 -34.30 -39.13
CA GLU A 20 42.10 -34.28 -39.21
C GLU A 20 42.62 -33.06 -40.00
N ASP A 21 41.85 -32.52 -40.94
CA ASP A 21 42.18 -31.31 -41.72
C ASP A 21 41.79 -29.99 -41.00
N GLY A 22 41.31 -30.03 -39.79
CA GLY A 22 40.90 -28.85 -39.00
C GLY A 22 39.56 -28.25 -39.43
N LYS A 23 38.72 -28.98 -40.20
CA LYS A 23 37.40 -28.52 -40.59
C LYS A 23 36.34 -28.97 -39.60
N PRO A 24 35.36 -28.12 -39.27
CA PRO A 24 34.30 -28.48 -38.34
C PRO A 24 33.39 -29.55 -38.96
N VAL A 25 33.20 -30.65 -38.26
CA VAL A 25 32.36 -31.79 -38.63
C VAL A 25 31.00 -31.71 -37.97
N SER A 26 30.98 -31.37 -36.71
CA SER A 26 29.75 -31.27 -35.92
C SER A 26 29.90 -30.21 -34.84
N GLN A 27 28.78 -29.61 -34.51
CA GLN A 27 28.74 -28.58 -33.48
C GLN A 27 27.52 -28.77 -32.57
N TRP A 28 27.76 -28.76 -31.27
CA TRP A 28 26.71 -28.82 -30.26
C TRP A 28 26.59 -27.46 -29.58
N VAL A 29 25.39 -26.89 -29.61
CA VAL A 29 25.06 -25.67 -28.88
C VAL A 29 24.42 -26.08 -27.56
N LYS A 30 25.05 -25.70 -26.46
CA LYS A 30 24.52 -25.87 -25.10
C LYS A 30 23.75 -24.62 -24.76
N SER A 31 22.45 -24.75 -24.53
CA SER A 31 21.61 -23.66 -24.06
C SER A 31 21.21 -23.84 -22.60
N MET A 32 20.87 -22.76 -21.94
CA MET A 32 20.26 -22.76 -20.61
C MET A 32 19.10 -21.78 -20.61
N ALA A 33 18.09 -22.06 -19.79
CA ALA A 33 16.99 -21.14 -19.59
C ALA A 33 17.51 -19.79 -19.06
N ASP A 34 17.08 -18.71 -19.69
CA ASP A 34 17.29 -17.36 -19.15
C ASP A 34 16.17 -17.07 -18.16
N LYS A 35 16.49 -17.20 -16.86
CA LYS A 35 15.49 -17.05 -15.80
C LYS A 35 14.88 -15.65 -15.76
N GLU A 36 15.65 -14.61 -16.11
CA GLU A 36 15.16 -13.23 -16.16
C GLU A 36 14.17 -13.07 -17.33
N ALA A 37 14.55 -13.53 -18.53
CA ALA A 37 13.67 -13.50 -19.70
C ALA A 37 12.40 -14.35 -19.50
N MET A 38 12.51 -15.49 -18.83
CA MET A 38 11.34 -16.33 -18.49
C MET A 38 10.40 -15.64 -17.51
N LEU A 39 10.96 -14.95 -16.50
CA LEU A 39 10.17 -14.20 -15.53
C LEU A 39 9.48 -13.01 -16.19
N GLU A 40 10.21 -12.29 -17.03
CA GLU A 40 9.67 -11.16 -17.78
C GLU A 40 8.54 -11.58 -18.73
N ALA A 41 8.75 -12.66 -19.50
CA ALA A 41 7.72 -13.22 -20.38
C ALA A 41 6.49 -13.73 -19.60
N ALA A 42 6.70 -14.36 -18.45
CA ALA A 42 5.61 -14.79 -17.57
C ALA A 42 4.84 -13.61 -16.98
N LEU A 43 5.54 -12.54 -16.61
CA LEU A 43 4.92 -11.32 -16.08
C LEU A 43 4.11 -10.61 -17.17
N GLU A 44 4.62 -10.49 -18.37
CA GLU A 44 3.89 -9.89 -19.50
C GLU A 44 2.68 -10.73 -19.92
N ALA A 45 2.80 -12.05 -19.94
CA ALA A 45 1.65 -12.94 -20.19
C ALA A 45 0.59 -12.84 -19.08
N PHE A 46 1.02 -12.72 -17.82
CA PHE A 46 0.13 -12.50 -16.69
C PHE A 46 -0.60 -11.14 -16.79
N LYS A 47 0.14 -10.07 -17.11
CA LYS A 47 -0.44 -8.74 -17.31
C LYS A 47 -1.48 -8.74 -18.45
N ALA A 48 -1.11 -9.33 -19.60
CA ALA A 48 -2.02 -9.39 -20.75
C ALA A 48 -3.30 -10.18 -20.42
N GLY A 49 -3.17 -11.37 -19.82
CA GLY A 49 -4.33 -12.17 -19.41
C GLY A 49 -5.16 -11.51 -18.32
N PHE A 50 -4.52 -10.81 -17.38
CA PHE A 50 -5.23 -10.09 -16.34
C PHE A 50 -5.99 -8.87 -16.90
N LEU A 51 -5.39 -8.12 -17.81
CA LEU A 51 -6.05 -6.98 -18.47
C LEU A 51 -7.28 -7.44 -19.27
N GLU A 52 -7.18 -8.56 -19.98
CA GLU A 52 -8.32 -9.16 -20.71
C GLU A 52 -9.46 -9.56 -19.76
N GLU A 53 -9.14 -10.06 -18.56
CA GLU A 53 -10.14 -10.43 -17.54
C GLU A 53 -10.72 -9.22 -16.78
N VAL A 54 -9.99 -8.12 -16.66
CA VAL A 54 -10.45 -6.92 -15.94
C VAL A 54 -11.06 -5.86 -16.87
N ASP A 55 -10.84 -5.95 -18.17
CA ASP A 55 -11.39 -5.04 -19.15
C ASP A 55 -12.92 -5.02 -19.06
N GLY A 56 -13.49 -3.83 -18.91
CA GLY A 56 -14.93 -3.65 -18.71
C GLY A 56 -15.49 -4.08 -17.35
N LEU A 57 -14.67 -4.57 -16.41
CA LEU A 57 -15.13 -4.84 -15.03
C LEU A 57 -15.31 -3.56 -14.23
N TYR A 58 -14.51 -2.54 -14.51
CA TYR A 58 -14.71 -1.23 -13.89
C TYR A 58 -15.90 -0.53 -14.52
N LYS A 59 -16.84 -0.13 -13.68
CA LYS A 59 -17.97 0.73 -14.11
C LYS A 59 -17.62 2.15 -13.70
N PRO A 60 -17.49 3.08 -14.67
CA PRO A 60 -17.21 4.47 -14.37
C PRO A 60 -18.22 5.06 -13.39
N VAL A 61 -17.72 5.74 -12.39
CA VAL A 61 -18.52 6.51 -11.43
C VAL A 61 -18.68 7.92 -11.97
N GLU A 62 -19.88 8.47 -11.89
CA GLU A 62 -20.12 9.85 -12.29
C GLU A 62 -19.25 10.79 -11.45
N ALA A 63 -18.52 11.68 -12.13
CA ALA A 63 -17.67 12.64 -11.43
C ALA A 63 -18.55 13.65 -10.66
N PRO A 64 -18.17 14.02 -9.43
CA PRO A 64 -18.88 15.05 -8.69
C PRO A 64 -18.90 16.36 -9.51
N GLN A 65 -20.00 17.09 -9.42
CA GLN A 65 -20.05 18.46 -9.93
C GLN A 65 -18.94 19.26 -9.24
N ALA A 66 -18.32 20.21 -9.96
CA ALA A 66 -17.08 20.92 -9.56
C ALA A 66 -16.84 21.00 -8.06
N ALA A 67 -15.71 20.49 -7.59
CA ALA A 67 -15.34 20.50 -6.19
C ALA A 67 -15.40 21.92 -5.63
N LYS A 68 -16.09 22.14 -4.52
CA LYS A 68 -16.19 23.45 -3.88
C LYS A 68 -14.83 23.97 -3.36
N ASN A 69 -13.85 23.06 -3.23
CA ASN A 69 -12.53 23.36 -2.66
C ASN A 69 -11.42 22.75 -3.51
N GLU A 70 -11.12 23.38 -4.65
CA GLU A 70 -10.08 22.95 -5.60
C GLU A 70 -8.64 23.06 -5.04
N ASP A 71 -8.45 23.79 -3.94
CA ASP A 71 -7.16 23.92 -3.28
C ASP A 71 -6.95 22.90 -2.14
N ARG A 72 -7.88 21.98 -1.95
CA ARG A 72 -7.84 21.02 -0.84
C ARG A 72 -7.63 19.58 -1.29
N LEU A 73 -6.83 18.88 -0.49
CA LEU A 73 -6.64 17.43 -0.51
C LEU A 73 -7.11 16.88 0.83
N SER A 74 -7.98 15.88 0.79
CA SER A 74 -8.44 15.13 1.97
C SER A 74 -7.69 13.81 2.07
N ALA A 75 -6.79 13.69 3.04
CA ALA A 75 -6.05 12.46 3.33
C ALA A 75 -6.81 11.59 4.35
N TYR A 76 -7.08 10.35 4.01
CA TYR A 76 -7.71 9.33 4.85
C TYR A 76 -6.66 8.31 5.24
N LEU A 77 -6.25 8.30 6.51
CA LEU A 77 -5.06 7.60 6.99
C LEU A 77 -5.45 6.29 7.68
N ILE A 78 -5.15 5.19 7.02
CA ILE A 78 -5.29 3.84 7.55
C ILE A 78 -3.98 3.51 8.27
N GLY A 79 -4.00 3.44 9.59
CA GLY A 79 -2.93 2.82 10.35
C GLY A 79 -3.01 1.29 10.25
N ASP A 80 -2.04 0.61 10.78
CA ASP A 80 -1.88 -0.85 10.84
C ASP A 80 -3.22 -1.60 10.98
N HIS A 81 -3.88 -1.87 9.85
CA HIS A 81 -5.27 -2.38 9.83
C HIS A 81 -5.36 -3.85 10.18
N HIS A 82 -4.31 -4.62 9.87
CA HIS A 82 -4.24 -6.05 10.13
C HIS A 82 -5.53 -6.79 9.73
N LEU A 83 -6.00 -6.59 8.48
CA LEU A 83 -7.28 -7.07 7.96
C LEU A 83 -7.60 -8.52 8.33
N ASN A 84 -6.61 -9.40 8.25
CA ASN A 84 -6.76 -10.82 8.50
C ASN A 84 -6.18 -11.28 9.83
N ALA A 85 -6.00 -10.40 10.82
CA ALA A 85 -5.73 -10.83 12.17
C ALA A 85 -6.95 -11.58 12.73
N LEU A 86 -6.70 -12.59 13.53
CA LEU A 86 -7.72 -13.28 14.33
C LEU A 86 -7.55 -12.85 15.78
N CYS A 87 -8.52 -12.11 16.32
CA CYS A 87 -8.55 -11.78 17.74
C CYS A 87 -9.84 -12.34 18.34
N TRP A 88 -9.71 -13.05 19.44
CA TRP A 88 -10.82 -13.64 20.17
C TRP A 88 -10.97 -12.96 21.53
N SER A 89 -12.09 -12.31 21.74
CA SER A 89 -12.31 -11.45 22.92
C SER A 89 -12.09 -12.12 24.28
N PRO A 90 -12.42 -13.41 24.50
CA PRO A 90 -12.11 -14.07 25.75
C PRO A 90 -10.61 -14.23 26.04
N GLU A 91 -9.77 -14.30 25.01
CA GLU A 91 -8.32 -14.39 25.13
C GLU A 91 -7.66 -13.01 25.28
N THR A 92 -8.10 -12.06 24.48
CA THR A 92 -7.47 -10.73 24.41
C THR A 92 -8.04 -9.73 25.41
N GLY A 93 -9.22 -9.98 25.96
CA GLY A 93 -9.95 -9.04 26.81
C GLY A 93 -10.49 -7.80 26.07
N GLY A 94 -10.31 -7.77 24.74
CA GLY A 94 -10.76 -6.71 23.85
C GLY A 94 -11.97 -7.12 23.01
N ASP A 95 -11.97 -6.68 21.77
CA ASP A 95 -13.00 -7.02 20.79
C ASP A 95 -12.60 -8.22 19.95
N ASP A 96 -13.59 -8.94 19.40
CA ASP A 96 -13.35 -9.90 18.33
C ASP A 96 -12.92 -9.19 17.05
N TRP A 97 -12.04 -9.86 16.28
CA TRP A 97 -11.57 -9.36 14.99
C TRP A 97 -11.35 -10.52 14.03
N ASP A 98 -11.96 -10.42 12.88
CA ASP A 98 -11.82 -11.32 11.75
C ASP A 98 -11.93 -10.51 10.44
N THR A 99 -11.76 -11.18 9.30
CA THR A 99 -11.82 -10.52 7.98
C THR A 99 -13.16 -9.85 7.68
N ASN A 100 -14.28 -10.31 8.25
CA ASN A 100 -15.59 -9.70 8.00
C ASN A 100 -15.76 -8.43 8.83
N ILE A 101 -15.42 -8.50 10.12
CA ILE A 101 -15.44 -7.35 11.03
C ILE A 101 -14.48 -6.26 10.52
N ALA A 102 -13.27 -6.64 10.13
CA ALA A 102 -12.26 -5.72 9.61
C ALA A 102 -12.74 -4.95 8.38
N GLN A 103 -13.37 -5.63 7.41
CA GLN A 103 -13.94 -5.01 6.22
C GLN A 103 -15.05 -4.02 6.57
N ASP A 104 -16.03 -4.45 7.38
CA ASP A 104 -17.17 -3.63 7.76
C ASP A 104 -16.73 -2.35 8.49
N VAL A 105 -15.83 -2.51 9.46
CA VAL A 105 -15.25 -1.41 10.25
C VAL A 105 -14.53 -0.40 9.34
N LEU A 106 -13.69 -0.87 8.42
CA LEU A 106 -12.93 0.03 7.55
C LEU A 106 -13.83 0.78 6.57
N ILE A 107 -14.80 0.10 5.96
CA ILE A 107 -15.76 0.73 5.05
C ILE A 107 -16.53 1.84 5.77
N LYS A 108 -17.10 1.53 6.94
CA LYS A 108 -17.85 2.52 7.73
C LYS A 108 -16.97 3.68 8.19
N ALA A 109 -15.71 3.42 8.58
CA ALA A 109 -14.78 4.46 8.99
C ALA A 109 -14.45 5.41 7.83
N VAL A 110 -14.16 4.87 6.65
CA VAL A 110 -13.89 5.68 5.45
C VAL A 110 -15.12 6.48 5.05
N ASP A 111 -16.31 5.87 5.01
CA ASP A 111 -17.55 6.56 4.68
C ASP A 111 -17.82 7.76 5.61
N LYS A 112 -17.65 7.58 6.93
CA LYS A 112 -17.79 8.66 7.89
C LYS A 112 -16.75 9.77 7.69
N LEU A 113 -15.51 9.42 7.43
CA LEU A 113 -14.44 10.39 7.21
C LEU A 113 -14.63 11.14 5.88
N VAL A 114 -15.02 10.47 4.79
CA VAL A 114 -15.34 11.10 3.50
C VAL A 114 -16.51 12.06 3.66
N SER A 115 -17.57 11.65 4.35
CA SER A 115 -18.72 12.51 4.65
C SER A 115 -18.33 13.74 5.48
N ALA A 116 -17.45 13.58 6.47
CA ALA A 116 -16.98 14.68 7.30
C ALA A 116 -16.06 15.65 6.56
N ALA A 117 -15.23 15.15 5.64
CA ALA A 117 -14.34 15.99 4.84
C ALA A 117 -15.09 16.83 3.82
N GLY A 118 -16.17 16.31 3.27
CA GLY A 118 -16.87 16.93 2.15
C GLY A 118 -16.06 16.93 0.86
N GLU A 119 -16.47 17.75 -0.09
CA GLU A 119 -15.87 17.84 -1.41
C GLU A 119 -14.48 18.51 -1.38
N SER A 120 -13.46 17.83 -1.89
CA SER A 120 -12.12 18.35 -2.16
C SER A 120 -11.65 17.91 -3.54
N GLU A 121 -10.63 18.57 -4.09
CA GLU A 121 -10.05 18.22 -5.40
C GLU A 121 -9.58 16.77 -5.38
N VAL A 122 -8.79 16.40 -4.37
CA VAL A 122 -8.20 15.07 -4.22
C VAL A 122 -8.66 14.41 -2.93
N GLY A 123 -9.07 13.16 -3.03
CA GLY A 123 -9.16 12.24 -1.91
C GLY A 123 -7.99 11.28 -1.90
N ALA A 124 -7.11 11.34 -0.90
CA ALA A 124 -5.97 10.45 -0.80
C ALA A 124 -6.24 9.34 0.23
N LEU A 125 -6.38 8.10 -0.23
CA LEU A 125 -6.43 6.92 0.65
C LEU A 125 -4.99 6.49 0.93
N ILE A 126 -4.56 6.68 2.16
CA ILE A 126 -3.17 6.43 2.59
C ILE A 126 -3.16 5.26 3.56
N ASN A 127 -2.71 4.10 3.11
CA ASN A 127 -2.36 2.99 3.97
C ASN A 127 -0.92 3.14 4.44
N LEU A 128 -0.70 3.21 5.75
CA LEU A 128 0.60 3.43 6.37
C LEU A 128 1.40 2.13 6.61
N GLY A 129 0.98 1.03 5.99
CA GLY A 129 1.61 -0.29 6.10
C GLY A 129 0.88 -1.23 7.06
N ASP A 130 1.31 -2.49 7.06
CA ASP A 130 0.70 -3.55 7.86
C ASP A 130 -0.82 -3.66 7.66
N PHE A 131 -1.26 -3.50 6.40
CA PHE A 131 -2.68 -3.70 6.06
C PHE A 131 -3.10 -5.14 6.24
N LEU A 132 -2.22 -6.10 5.91
CA LEU A 132 -2.39 -7.51 6.24
C LEU A 132 -1.54 -7.89 7.45
N HIS A 133 -2.04 -8.86 8.21
CA HIS A 133 -1.37 -9.37 9.41
C HIS A 133 -0.25 -10.37 9.10
N ALA A 134 -0.30 -11.03 7.94
CA ALA A 134 0.72 -11.95 7.45
C ALA A 134 1.05 -11.71 5.98
N ASN A 135 2.33 -11.87 5.61
CA ASN A 135 2.84 -11.64 4.26
C ASN A 135 2.55 -12.80 3.29
N SER A 136 2.40 -14.00 3.81
CA SER A 136 2.35 -15.25 3.04
C SER A 136 1.47 -16.31 3.69
N GLY A 137 1.27 -17.42 2.98
CA GLY A 137 0.40 -18.51 3.43
C GLY A 137 0.93 -19.35 4.58
N ASP A 138 2.12 -19.07 5.08
CA ASP A 138 2.70 -19.71 6.28
C ASP A 138 2.36 -18.99 7.59
N ASN A 139 1.51 -17.97 7.52
CA ASN A 139 1.00 -17.18 8.65
C ASN A 139 2.12 -16.58 9.51
N LYS A 140 3.06 -15.92 8.84
CA LYS A 140 4.18 -15.24 9.49
C LYS A 140 4.36 -13.84 8.98
N THR A 141 4.94 -13.00 9.82
CA THR A 141 5.50 -11.71 9.39
C THR A 141 6.71 -11.93 8.47
N ALA A 142 7.16 -10.90 7.77
CA ALA A 142 8.36 -10.98 6.95
C ALA A 142 9.63 -11.39 7.70
N LYS A 143 9.67 -11.24 9.03
CA LYS A 143 10.77 -11.71 9.90
C LYS A 143 10.61 -13.15 10.38
N GLY A 144 9.51 -13.82 10.01
CA GLY A 144 9.23 -15.18 10.40
C GLY A 144 8.54 -15.34 11.75
N THR A 145 8.04 -14.28 12.35
CA THR A 145 7.23 -14.34 13.58
C THR A 145 5.87 -14.93 13.23
N PRO A 146 5.45 -16.05 13.86
CA PRO A 146 4.10 -16.60 13.68
C PRO A 146 3.04 -15.61 14.17
N VAL A 147 1.91 -15.58 13.47
CA VAL A 147 0.78 -14.73 13.80
C VAL A 147 -0.54 -15.48 13.59
N ASP A 148 -1.55 -15.15 14.38
CA ASP A 148 -2.88 -15.73 14.27
C ASP A 148 -3.69 -15.00 13.21
N VAL A 149 -4.18 -15.74 12.20
CA VAL A 149 -4.87 -15.18 11.06
C VAL A 149 -6.25 -15.81 10.84
N ASP A 150 -7.21 -14.99 10.41
CA ASP A 150 -8.48 -15.45 9.88
C ASP A 150 -8.39 -15.72 8.37
N GLY A 151 -8.53 -16.98 8.03
CA GLY A 151 -8.66 -17.45 6.67
C GLY A 151 -7.33 -17.72 5.95
N ARG A 152 -7.46 -18.29 4.76
CA ARG A 152 -6.33 -18.65 3.90
C ARG A 152 -5.96 -17.48 3.00
N LEU A 153 -4.69 -17.34 2.68
CA LEU A 153 -4.15 -16.23 1.87
C LEU A 153 -4.94 -15.97 0.58
N GLY A 154 -5.31 -17.01 -0.17
CA GLY A 154 -6.09 -16.83 -1.41
C GLY A 154 -7.47 -16.19 -1.20
N ARG A 155 -8.15 -16.48 -0.06
CA ARG A 155 -9.38 -15.79 0.34
C ARG A 155 -9.09 -14.33 0.72
N VAL A 156 -8.03 -14.10 1.49
CA VAL A 156 -7.63 -12.77 1.94
C VAL A 156 -7.28 -11.85 0.75
N ILE A 157 -6.56 -12.35 -0.25
CA ILE A 157 -6.25 -11.61 -1.48
C ILE A 157 -7.52 -11.13 -2.19
N ARG A 158 -8.55 -11.99 -2.32
CA ARG A 158 -9.85 -11.58 -2.92
C ARG A 158 -10.56 -10.53 -2.08
N ILE A 159 -10.55 -10.69 -0.76
CA ILE A 159 -11.18 -9.75 0.16
C ILE A 159 -10.51 -8.37 0.04
N VAL A 160 -9.20 -8.30 0.13
CA VAL A 160 -8.47 -7.03 0.10
C VAL A 160 -8.62 -6.31 -1.23
N GLY A 161 -8.54 -7.04 -2.35
CA GLY A 161 -8.76 -6.48 -3.67
C GLY A 161 -10.17 -5.86 -3.81
N ASN A 162 -11.21 -6.59 -3.40
CA ASN A 162 -12.57 -6.07 -3.43
C ASN A 162 -12.78 -4.89 -2.48
N LEU A 163 -12.18 -4.93 -1.30
CA LEU A 163 -12.28 -3.86 -0.32
C LEU A 163 -11.71 -2.54 -0.86
N PHE A 164 -10.50 -2.55 -1.41
CA PHE A 164 -9.91 -1.35 -2.01
C PHE A 164 -10.70 -0.83 -3.20
N LYS A 165 -11.24 -1.73 -4.04
CA LYS A 165 -12.16 -1.32 -5.11
C LYS A 165 -13.35 -0.55 -4.57
N VAL A 166 -14.01 -1.06 -3.53
CA VAL A 166 -15.16 -0.41 -2.89
C VAL A 166 -14.78 0.94 -2.33
N LEU A 167 -13.68 1.03 -1.58
CA LEU A 167 -13.24 2.27 -0.96
C LEU A 167 -12.92 3.35 -2.00
N ILE A 168 -12.12 3.01 -3.02
CA ILE A 168 -11.74 3.95 -4.08
C ILE A 168 -12.98 4.40 -4.87
N THR A 169 -13.88 3.47 -5.22
CA THR A 169 -15.11 3.79 -5.96
C THR A 169 -15.99 4.78 -5.19
N ARG A 170 -16.17 4.58 -3.88
CA ARG A 170 -16.93 5.51 -3.02
C ARG A 170 -16.27 6.88 -2.90
N MET A 171 -14.93 6.92 -2.84
CA MET A 171 -14.22 8.20 -2.81
C MET A 171 -14.35 8.96 -4.13
N LEU A 172 -14.44 8.28 -5.28
CA LEU A 172 -14.69 8.88 -6.59
C LEU A 172 -16.06 9.56 -6.71
N GLU A 173 -17.03 9.22 -5.86
CA GLU A 173 -18.33 9.88 -5.78
C GLU A 173 -18.24 11.29 -5.16
N THR A 174 -17.16 11.57 -4.39
CA THR A 174 -17.02 12.81 -3.64
C THR A 174 -15.83 13.67 -4.11
N HIS A 175 -14.78 13.04 -4.64
CA HIS A 175 -13.56 13.72 -5.05
C HIS A 175 -13.38 13.67 -6.57
N LYS A 176 -12.78 14.70 -7.17
CA LYS A 176 -12.44 14.71 -8.60
C LYS A 176 -11.39 13.68 -8.94
N GLU A 177 -10.37 13.55 -8.08
CA GLU A 177 -9.33 12.54 -8.18
C GLU A 177 -9.22 11.75 -6.89
N VAL A 178 -8.82 10.48 -7.01
CA VAL A 178 -8.51 9.63 -5.87
C VAL A 178 -7.08 9.12 -6.00
N TRP A 179 -6.28 9.37 -4.97
CA TRP A 179 -4.92 8.87 -4.88
C TRP A 179 -4.86 7.67 -3.94
N LEU A 180 -4.29 6.58 -4.40
CA LEU A 180 -3.94 5.44 -3.57
C LEU A 180 -2.47 5.46 -3.24
N ILE A 181 -2.15 5.54 -1.96
CA ILE A 181 -0.80 5.50 -1.42
C ILE A 181 -0.73 4.33 -0.45
N ASN A 182 0.04 3.31 -0.81
CA ASN A 182 0.11 2.05 -0.09
C ASN A 182 1.54 1.79 0.38
N VAL A 183 1.86 2.17 1.62
CA VAL A 183 3.18 2.00 2.22
C VAL A 183 3.39 0.53 2.58
N ARG A 184 4.60 0.02 2.38
CA ARG A 184 4.97 -1.35 2.73
C ARG A 184 5.26 -1.48 4.22
N GLY A 185 4.52 -2.33 4.91
CA GLY A 185 4.74 -2.65 6.31
C GLY A 185 5.79 -3.74 6.55
N ASN A 186 5.95 -4.15 7.80
CA ASN A 186 6.80 -5.29 8.16
C ASN A 186 6.04 -6.61 8.24
N HIS A 187 4.72 -6.56 8.34
CA HIS A 187 3.85 -7.74 8.28
C HIS A 187 3.56 -8.17 6.84
N ASP A 188 3.45 -7.23 5.90
CA ASP A 188 2.93 -7.44 4.55
C ASP A 188 3.76 -6.82 3.41
N PRO A 189 5.11 -6.82 3.46
CA PRO A 189 5.92 -6.07 2.50
C PRO A 189 5.74 -6.52 1.05
N ASP A 190 5.49 -7.80 0.81
CA ASP A 190 5.28 -8.35 -0.54
C ASP A 190 3.81 -8.26 -0.94
N ALA A 191 2.89 -8.52 -0.01
CA ALA A 191 1.46 -8.39 -0.25
C ALA A 191 1.06 -6.95 -0.62
N SER A 192 1.70 -5.95 -0.02
CA SER A 192 1.51 -4.53 -0.38
C SER A 192 1.90 -4.23 -1.83
N LEU A 193 2.95 -4.88 -2.38
CA LEU A 193 3.32 -4.75 -3.79
C LEU A 193 2.23 -5.33 -4.71
N TRP A 194 1.78 -6.54 -4.42
CA TRP A 194 0.71 -7.19 -5.20
C TRP A 194 -0.59 -6.39 -5.18
N LEU A 195 -0.98 -5.88 -4.02
CA LEU A 195 -2.17 -5.04 -3.89
C LEU A 195 -2.05 -3.78 -4.74
N ASN A 196 -0.90 -3.14 -4.75
CA ASN A 196 -0.65 -1.93 -5.52
C ASN A 196 -0.81 -2.17 -7.02
N GLU A 197 -0.18 -3.23 -7.55
CA GLU A 197 -0.30 -3.60 -8.96
C GLU A 197 -1.72 -4.06 -9.33
N MET A 198 -2.40 -4.79 -8.44
CA MET A 198 -3.80 -5.16 -8.64
C MET A 198 -4.71 -3.94 -8.79
N MET A 199 -4.52 -2.90 -7.96
CA MET A 199 -5.32 -1.67 -8.07
C MET A 199 -4.95 -0.86 -9.31
N ARG A 200 -3.69 -0.79 -9.69
CA ARG A 200 -3.23 -0.15 -10.92
C ARG A 200 -3.87 -0.78 -12.16
N LEU A 201 -3.90 -2.10 -12.23
CA LEU A 201 -4.51 -2.84 -13.33
C LEU A 201 -6.03 -2.70 -13.34
N TYR A 202 -6.69 -2.76 -12.18
CA TYR A 202 -8.15 -2.64 -12.11
C TYR A 202 -8.64 -1.26 -12.52
N PHE A 203 -7.94 -0.20 -12.16
CA PHE A 203 -8.30 1.19 -12.47
C PHE A 203 -7.53 1.76 -13.68
N HIS A 204 -6.96 0.91 -14.54
CA HIS A 204 -6.14 1.37 -15.68
C HIS A 204 -6.90 2.31 -16.62
N ASP A 205 -8.22 2.14 -16.78
CA ASP A 205 -9.11 2.97 -17.61
C ASP A 205 -9.77 4.11 -16.83
N GLU A 206 -9.49 4.28 -15.54
CA GLU A 206 -10.04 5.39 -14.76
C GLU A 206 -8.98 6.46 -14.52
N PRO A 207 -8.95 7.53 -15.35
CA PRO A 207 -7.91 8.56 -15.27
C PRO A 207 -7.92 9.37 -13.97
N ARG A 208 -9.01 9.31 -13.21
CA ARG A 208 -9.15 9.98 -11.92
C ARG A 208 -8.49 9.21 -10.78
N VAL A 209 -8.06 7.96 -11.00
CA VAL A 209 -7.38 7.17 -9.98
C VAL A 209 -5.88 7.17 -10.24
N LYS A 210 -5.12 7.65 -9.27
CA LYS A 210 -3.67 7.61 -9.28
C LYS A 210 -3.16 6.64 -8.22
N VAL A 211 -2.50 5.58 -8.66
CA VAL A 211 -1.83 4.63 -7.76
C VAL A 211 -0.35 4.96 -7.71
N PHE A 212 0.14 5.33 -6.54
CA PHE A 212 1.55 5.68 -6.33
C PHE A 212 2.43 4.43 -6.30
N ASP A 213 3.65 4.53 -6.83
CA ASP A 213 4.63 3.45 -6.73
C ASP A 213 5.05 3.22 -5.27
N ASN A 214 5.18 1.95 -4.89
CA ASN A 214 5.56 1.55 -3.55
C ASN A 214 6.78 0.60 -3.51
N PHE A 215 7.64 0.67 -4.52
CA PHE A 215 8.89 -0.11 -4.54
C PHE A 215 9.85 0.32 -3.42
N SER A 216 9.85 1.62 -3.09
CA SER A 216 10.51 2.14 -1.90
C SER A 216 9.61 2.00 -0.67
N LYS A 217 10.20 1.89 0.53
CA LYS A 217 9.48 2.05 1.80
C LYS A 217 9.11 3.51 2.10
N TRP A 218 9.73 4.44 1.40
CA TRP A 218 9.48 5.86 1.48
C TRP A 218 8.65 6.29 0.27
N ILE A 219 7.50 6.90 0.54
CA ILE A 219 6.63 7.48 -0.48
C ILE A 219 6.42 8.95 -0.11
N HIS A 220 6.37 9.83 -1.10
CA HIS A 220 6.09 11.23 -0.85
C HIS A 220 5.23 11.82 -1.97
N PHE A 221 4.61 12.93 -1.65
CA PHE A 221 3.97 13.81 -2.62
C PHE A 221 4.05 15.27 -2.16
N GLU A 222 3.88 16.16 -3.12
CA GLU A 222 3.70 17.58 -2.86
C GLU A 222 2.25 17.98 -3.19
N TRP A 223 1.69 18.84 -2.34
CA TRP A 223 0.40 19.46 -2.56
C TRP A 223 0.51 20.95 -2.31
N GLY A 224 0.71 21.75 -3.40
CA GLY A 224 1.04 23.16 -3.29
C GLY A 224 2.32 23.38 -2.46
N LYS A 225 2.21 24.04 -1.32
CA LYS A 225 3.34 24.29 -0.40
C LYS A 225 3.53 23.20 0.67
N ASN A 226 2.86 22.07 0.52
CA ASN A 226 3.00 20.96 1.44
C ASN A 226 3.91 19.88 0.87
N LEU A 227 4.83 19.37 1.67
CA LEU A 227 5.52 18.11 1.48
C LEU A 227 4.95 17.09 2.47
N VAL A 228 4.46 15.97 1.97
CA VAL A 228 3.98 14.85 2.79
C VAL A 228 4.82 13.64 2.45
N VAL A 229 5.51 13.12 3.45
CA VAL A 229 6.34 11.90 3.35
C VAL A 229 5.69 10.81 4.19
N MET A 230 5.65 9.59 3.68
CA MET A 230 5.12 8.43 4.38
C MET A 230 6.20 7.35 4.51
N HIS A 231 6.22 6.71 5.66
CA HIS A 231 7.03 5.53 5.97
C HIS A 231 6.27 4.68 6.99
N HIS A 232 6.42 3.36 6.98
CA HIS A 232 5.71 2.54 7.98
C HIS A 232 6.16 2.82 9.43
N GLY A 233 7.43 3.11 9.64
CA GLY A 233 7.98 3.39 10.98
C GLY A 233 8.79 2.23 11.56
N ASP A 234 8.77 1.05 10.92
CA ASP A 234 9.54 -0.10 11.36
C ASP A 234 11.06 0.16 11.26
N ARG A 235 11.82 -0.26 12.28
CA ARG A 235 13.30 -0.20 12.31
C ARG A 235 13.92 1.20 12.31
N VAL A 236 13.15 2.26 12.36
CA VAL A 236 13.66 3.63 12.28
C VAL A 236 13.18 4.42 13.49
N LYS A 237 14.12 5.02 14.23
CA LYS A 237 13.78 5.91 15.34
C LYS A 237 13.36 7.29 14.83
N THR A 238 12.58 8.01 15.62
CA THR A 238 12.05 9.36 15.29
C THR A 238 13.12 10.32 14.75
N GLN A 239 14.28 10.39 15.39
CA GLN A 239 15.39 11.23 14.95
C GLN A 239 15.89 10.84 13.54
N ALA A 240 16.04 9.55 13.27
CA ALA A 240 16.50 9.08 11.97
C ALA A 240 15.44 9.26 10.87
N LEU A 241 14.15 9.24 11.21
CA LEU A 241 13.07 9.62 10.29
C LEU A 241 13.21 11.08 9.85
N TYR A 242 13.43 12.00 10.79
CA TYR A 242 13.68 13.41 10.51
C TYR A 242 14.90 13.62 9.61
N GLU A 243 16.02 12.99 9.97
CA GLU A 243 17.28 13.10 9.21
C GLU A 243 17.14 12.56 7.78
N ALA A 244 16.41 11.47 7.60
CA ALA A 244 16.13 10.94 6.27
C ALA A 244 15.31 11.92 5.42
N VAL A 245 14.24 12.50 5.97
CA VAL A 245 13.43 13.49 5.23
C VAL A 245 14.26 14.69 4.83
N THR A 246 15.03 15.26 5.74
CA THR A 246 15.83 16.47 5.46
C THR A 246 16.98 16.23 4.49
N ARG A 247 17.52 15.01 4.45
CA ARG A 247 18.62 14.61 3.56
C ARG A 247 18.09 14.23 2.17
N ASP A 248 17.13 13.31 2.13
CA ASP A 248 16.73 12.62 0.90
C ASP A 248 15.68 13.41 0.09
N TYR A 249 14.97 14.34 0.73
CA TYR A 249 13.96 15.22 0.14
C TYR A 249 14.35 16.71 0.27
N ALA A 250 15.64 17.02 0.19
CA ALA A 250 16.16 18.38 0.39
C ALA A 250 15.62 19.40 -0.62
N GLU A 251 15.38 18.98 -1.86
CA GLU A 251 14.83 19.83 -2.90
C GLU A 251 13.35 20.15 -2.64
N GLU A 252 12.54 19.13 -2.32
CA GLU A 252 11.15 19.26 -1.93
C GLU A 252 11.01 20.09 -0.66
N TRP A 253 11.89 19.84 0.31
CA TRP A 253 11.97 20.61 1.55
C TRP A 253 12.20 22.10 1.27
N GLY A 254 13.12 22.43 0.35
CA GLY A 254 13.48 23.81 0.02
C GLY A 254 12.36 24.60 -0.65
N ARG A 255 11.51 23.94 -1.46
CA ARG A 255 10.41 24.61 -2.20
C ARG A 255 9.06 24.55 -1.51
N THR A 256 8.94 23.77 -0.41
CA THR A 256 7.71 23.66 0.40
C THR A 256 7.85 24.43 1.71
N LYS A 257 6.70 24.71 2.34
CA LYS A 257 6.61 25.46 3.60
C LYS A 257 6.11 24.60 4.75
N HIS A 258 5.14 23.73 4.48
CA HIS A 258 4.51 22.83 5.45
C HIS A 258 4.99 21.41 5.20
N ARG A 259 5.52 20.74 6.19
CA ARG A 259 6.18 19.44 6.01
C ARG A 259 5.67 18.45 7.03
N TYR A 260 5.25 17.29 6.54
CA TYR A 260 4.63 16.23 7.32
C TYR A 260 5.33 14.91 7.04
N LEU A 261 5.57 14.14 8.09
CA LEU A 261 5.91 12.73 7.98
C LEU A 261 4.85 11.93 8.73
N TYR A 262 4.14 11.06 8.00
CA TYR A 262 3.11 10.19 8.52
C TYR A 262 3.60 8.75 8.57
N HIS A 263 3.35 8.06 9.70
CA HIS A 263 3.75 6.67 9.85
C HIS A 263 2.77 5.85 10.69
N GLY A 264 2.87 4.50 10.63
CA GLY A 264 2.15 3.51 11.43
C GLY A 264 3.05 2.85 12.47
N HIS A 265 3.00 1.53 12.53
CA HIS A 265 3.84 0.59 13.28
C HIS A 265 3.65 0.57 14.80
N ILE A 266 3.48 1.69 15.44
CA ILE A 266 3.43 1.76 16.92
C ILE A 266 2.01 1.69 17.48
N HIS A 267 1.01 1.55 16.63
CA HIS A 267 -0.41 1.36 16.95
C HIS A 267 -1.06 2.43 17.83
N HIS A 268 -0.39 3.56 18.05
CA HIS A 268 -0.95 4.69 18.81
C HIS A 268 -0.52 6.01 18.20
N ARG A 269 -1.24 7.05 18.55
CA ARG A 269 -0.98 8.39 18.04
C ARG A 269 0.13 9.07 18.83
N THR A 270 1.17 9.52 18.13
CA THR A 270 2.17 10.45 18.64
C THR A 270 2.32 11.63 17.69
N VAL A 271 2.61 12.81 18.19
CA VAL A 271 2.94 13.97 17.37
C VAL A 271 4.22 14.58 17.91
N THR A 272 5.18 14.79 17.03
CA THR A 272 6.46 15.44 17.36
C THR A 272 6.76 16.51 16.32
N GLU A 273 6.99 17.74 16.76
CA GLU A 273 7.50 18.80 15.90
C GLU A 273 9.01 18.90 16.02
N MET A 274 9.69 18.86 14.89
CA MET A 274 11.15 18.78 14.84
C MET A 274 11.69 19.57 13.63
N GLY A 275 12.34 20.70 13.88
CA GLY A 275 13.00 21.50 12.84
C GLY A 275 12.09 21.94 11.69
N GLY A 276 10.78 22.10 11.93
CA GLY A 276 9.80 22.45 10.89
C GLY A 276 9.17 21.26 10.16
N LEU A 277 9.38 20.04 10.66
CA LEU A 277 8.67 18.83 10.25
C LEU A 277 7.67 18.43 11.34
N HIS A 278 6.40 18.19 10.95
CA HIS A 278 5.42 17.49 11.76
C HIS A 278 5.54 16.00 11.53
N LEU A 279 6.03 15.28 12.52
CA LEU A 279 6.15 13.82 12.50
C LEU A 279 5.03 13.23 13.33
N GLU A 280 4.20 12.39 12.69
CA GLU A 280 3.02 11.85 13.34
C GLU A 280 2.82 10.36 13.04
N SER A 281 2.56 9.58 14.10
CA SER A 281 2.01 8.23 13.98
C SER A 281 0.50 8.24 14.17
N PHE A 282 -0.17 7.34 13.46
CA PHE A 282 -1.63 7.26 13.52
C PHE A 282 -2.10 6.05 14.34
N GLY A 283 -3.30 6.18 14.91
CA GLY A 283 -3.98 5.09 15.59
C GLY A 283 -4.46 4.02 14.64
N VAL A 284 -4.93 2.91 15.17
CA VAL A 284 -5.40 1.73 14.44
C VAL A 284 -6.87 1.46 14.74
N LEU A 285 -7.53 0.72 13.84
CA LEU A 285 -8.91 0.25 14.05
C LEU A 285 -8.95 -1.17 14.63
N CYS A 286 -7.92 -1.99 14.36
CA CYS A 286 -7.85 -3.35 14.89
C CYS A 286 -7.66 -3.36 16.42
N PRO A 287 -8.21 -4.34 17.14
CA PRO A 287 -7.92 -4.52 18.55
C PRO A 287 -6.50 -5.09 18.76
N PRO A 288 -5.97 -5.05 19.98
CA PRO A 288 -4.79 -5.83 20.33
C PRO A 288 -5.02 -7.33 20.08
N ASP A 289 -4.07 -7.98 19.41
CA ASP A 289 -4.02 -9.44 19.32
C ASP A 289 -3.56 -10.06 20.67
N ALA A 290 -3.45 -11.38 20.72
CA ALA A 290 -3.02 -12.10 21.92
C ALA A 290 -1.66 -11.64 22.43
N TYR A 291 -0.69 -11.38 21.55
CA TYR A 291 0.64 -10.90 21.91
C TYR A 291 0.60 -9.46 22.50
N HIS A 292 -0.11 -8.56 21.83
CA HIS A 292 -0.23 -7.18 22.29
C HIS A 292 -0.97 -7.09 23.62
N SER A 293 -2.06 -7.87 23.78
CA SER A 293 -2.83 -7.93 25.01
C SER A 293 -1.98 -8.47 26.17
N ALA A 294 -1.29 -9.59 25.98
CA ALA A 294 -0.41 -10.18 27.01
C ALA A 294 0.76 -9.25 27.39
N SER A 295 1.21 -8.40 26.46
CA SER A 295 2.30 -7.43 26.69
C SER A 295 1.80 -6.11 27.28
N GLY A 296 0.50 -5.95 27.51
CA GLY A 296 -0.10 -4.72 28.08
C GLY A 296 -0.15 -3.54 27.11
N TYR A 297 -0.04 -3.79 25.80
CA TYR A 297 -0.23 -2.76 24.79
C TYR A 297 -1.71 -2.46 24.60
N GLY A 298 -2.07 -1.19 24.65
CA GLY A 298 -3.44 -0.72 24.41
C GLY A 298 -3.44 0.73 23.98
N SER A 299 -4.31 1.07 23.03
CA SER A 299 -4.47 2.44 22.54
C SER A 299 -5.92 2.71 22.18
N ALA A 300 -6.28 3.99 22.09
CA ALA A 300 -7.58 4.40 21.57
C ALA A 300 -7.64 4.06 20.08
N ARG A 301 -8.62 3.23 19.72
CA ARG A 301 -8.80 2.74 18.35
C ARG A 301 -9.56 3.76 17.51
N SER A 302 -8.95 4.20 16.42
CA SER A 302 -9.56 5.23 15.56
C SER A 302 -8.87 5.33 14.21
N MET A 303 -9.58 5.89 13.23
CA MET A 303 -9.02 6.32 11.95
C MET A 303 -9.11 7.84 11.83
N SER A 304 -8.13 8.46 11.19
CA SER A 304 -8.04 9.91 11.06
C SER A 304 -8.14 10.37 9.61
N GLY A 305 -8.74 11.55 9.43
CA GLY A 305 -8.70 12.31 8.20
C GLY A 305 -8.03 13.67 8.42
N VAL A 306 -7.25 14.12 7.45
CA VAL A 306 -6.54 15.40 7.46
C VAL A 306 -6.84 16.12 6.16
N ILE A 307 -7.27 17.36 6.22
CA ILE A 307 -7.42 18.22 5.04
C ILE A 307 -6.21 19.14 4.93
N LEU A 308 -5.52 19.06 3.80
CA LEU A 308 -4.40 19.94 3.46
C LEU A 308 -4.85 20.99 2.43
N ASP A 309 -4.59 22.25 2.74
CA ASP A 309 -4.76 23.37 1.82
C ASP A 309 -3.43 23.63 1.09
N LYS A 310 -3.48 23.89 -0.23
CA LYS A 310 -2.28 24.11 -1.06
C LYS A 310 -1.34 25.18 -0.52
N GLU A 311 -1.88 26.26 0.06
CA GLU A 311 -1.11 27.41 0.53
C GLU A 311 -0.84 27.37 2.04
N TYR A 312 -1.84 26.93 2.83
CA TYR A 312 -1.85 27.14 4.28
C TYR A 312 -1.51 25.92 5.13
N GLY A 313 -1.25 24.76 4.50
CA GLY A 313 -0.91 23.54 5.24
C GLY A 313 -2.14 22.78 5.72
N GLU A 314 -2.06 22.16 6.90
CA GLU A 314 -3.19 21.46 7.51
C GLU A 314 -4.30 22.44 7.84
N HIS A 315 -5.44 22.28 7.16
CA HIS A 315 -6.60 23.13 7.33
C HIS A 315 -7.54 22.64 8.42
N SER A 316 -7.79 21.34 8.46
CA SER A 316 -8.64 20.71 9.45
C SER A 316 -8.30 19.23 9.60
N ARG A 317 -8.75 18.67 10.71
CA ARG A 317 -8.55 17.28 11.07
C ARG A 317 -9.79 16.72 11.71
N PHE A 318 -10.12 15.49 11.43
CA PHE A 318 -11.22 14.76 12.04
C PHE A 318 -10.81 13.33 12.32
N LYS A 319 -11.54 12.69 13.20
CA LYS A 319 -11.26 11.34 13.67
C LYS A 319 -12.57 10.59 13.88
N VAL A 320 -12.58 9.32 13.52
CA VAL A 320 -13.67 8.39 13.80
C VAL A 320 -13.17 7.34 14.77
N GLY A 321 -13.79 7.21 15.91
CA GLY A 321 -13.50 6.19 16.90
C GLY A 321 -14.16 4.86 16.56
N ILE A 322 -13.62 3.76 17.10
CA ILE A 322 -14.17 2.41 16.83
C ILE A 322 -15.63 2.29 17.31
N ASP A 323 -15.98 2.92 18.41
CA ASP A 323 -17.35 2.86 18.95
C ASP A 323 -18.38 3.55 18.04
N GLU A 324 -17.96 4.62 17.37
CA GLU A 324 -18.80 5.29 16.36
C GLU A 324 -19.01 4.44 15.10
N VAL A 325 -18.05 3.59 14.78
CA VAL A 325 -18.12 2.70 13.60
C VAL A 325 -18.98 1.48 13.89
N LYS A 326 -18.99 1.01 15.15
CA LYS A 326 -19.79 -0.15 15.59
C LYS A 326 -21.25 0.18 15.87
N ALA A 327 -21.56 1.43 16.14
CA ALA A 327 -22.92 1.92 16.34
C ALA A 327 -23.70 1.98 15.01
#